data_d6feb50864d96a04c2c1a7a3952d1bb5
#
_entry.id   d6feb50864d96a04c2c1a7a3952d1bb5
#
_cell.length_a   1.000
_cell.length_b   1.000
_cell.length_c   1.000
_cell.angle_alpha   90.00
_cell.angle_beta   90.00
_cell.angle_gamma   90.00
#
_symmetry.space_group_name_H-M   'P 1'
#
loop_
_entity.id
_entity.type
_entity.pdbx_description
1 polymer ?
#
loop_
_entity_poly.entity_id
_entity_poly.type
_entity_poly.pdbx_seq_one_letter_code
_entity_poly.pdbx_strand_id
1 'polypeptide(L)'
;SMTEGRTKPPAPFNEATLLSAMENPVAYMESRDKELAKTLGETGGLGTVATRADIIEKLFSSFLLEKRGKDIYLTSKAKQLLELVPGDLKKPELTADWEMKLSGIAKGSLKRGAFMKDIRGYSQELIRQIKTGEGSFRHDNLTNTKCPVCGKRMLAVKGKNTEMLVCQDRECGHREVISRTSNARCPVCHKKMELKGKGDAQIFVCRCGHKEKLKAFEERRKKEGAGVTKKDVARYLN
;
A
#
# COMPACT_ATOMS: atom_id res chain seq x y z
N SER A 1 9.87 -7.91 47.94
CA SER A 1 10.27 -6.71 47.21
C SER A 1 9.31 -6.48 46.05
N MET A 2 8.67 -5.32 46.00
CA MET A 2 7.86 -4.91 44.83
C MET A 2 8.81 -4.36 43.76
N THR A 3 8.73 -4.87 42.55
CA THR A 3 9.45 -4.35 41.40
C THR A 3 8.44 -3.71 40.43
N GLU A 4 8.66 -2.45 40.09
CA GLU A 4 7.88 -1.79 39.04
C GLU A 4 8.31 -2.33 37.67
N GLY A 5 7.36 -2.91 36.95
CA GLY A 5 7.52 -3.32 35.55
C GLY A 5 6.65 -2.44 34.62
N ARG A 6 7.21 -1.98 33.49
CA ARG A 6 6.44 -1.34 32.42
C ARG A 6 6.15 -2.34 31.33
N THR A 7 4.90 -2.52 30.96
CA THR A 7 4.52 -3.28 29.77
C THR A 7 4.97 -2.53 28.52
N LYS A 8 5.59 -3.25 27.59
CA LYS A 8 5.96 -2.73 26.27
C LYS A 8 5.03 -3.33 25.22
N PRO A 9 4.66 -2.59 24.16
CA PRO A 9 3.93 -3.17 23.05
C PRO A 9 4.78 -4.29 22.42
N PRO A 10 4.13 -5.31 21.82
CA PRO A 10 4.85 -6.37 21.12
C PRO A 10 5.70 -5.78 19.98
N ALA A 11 6.80 -6.45 19.66
CA ALA A 11 7.65 -6.05 18.53
C ALA A 11 6.86 -6.15 17.20
N PRO A 12 7.11 -5.25 16.24
CA PRO A 12 6.54 -5.37 14.91
C PRO A 12 6.89 -6.73 14.27
N PHE A 13 6.02 -7.21 13.39
CA PHE A 13 6.31 -8.40 12.61
C PHE A 13 7.46 -8.16 11.63
N ASN A 14 8.26 -9.18 11.42
CA ASN A 14 9.09 -9.36 10.24
C ASN A 14 8.54 -10.53 9.40
N GLU A 15 9.13 -10.83 8.23
CA GLU A 15 8.62 -11.90 7.37
C GLU A 15 8.58 -13.26 8.08
N ALA A 16 9.62 -13.60 8.84
CA ALA A 16 9.68 -14.88 9.54
C ALA A 16 8.63 -14.97 10.66
N THR A 17 8.48 -13.93 11.47
CA THR A 17 7.49 -13.91 12.56
C THR A 17 6.06 -13.82 12.03
N LEU A 18 5.84 -13.17 10.87
CA LEU A 18 4.52 -13.15 10.22
C LEU A 18 4.16 -14.54 9.68
N LEU A 19 5.11 -15.23 9.03
CA LEU A 19 4.90 -16.62 8.60
C LEU A 19 4.58 -17.52 9.77
N SER A 20 5.34 -17.43 10.87
CA SER A 20 5.08 -18.20 12.09
C SER A 20 3.71 -17.89 12.69
N ALA A 21 3.27 -16.62 12.67
CA ALA A 21 1.93 -16.24 13.11
C ALA A 21 0.82 -16.80 12.21
N MET A 22 1.05 -16.92 10.90
CA MET A 22 0.12 -17.56 9.97
C MET A 22 0.05 -19.08 10.19
N GLU A 23 1.14 -19.71 10.60
CA GLU A 23 1.18 -21.13 10.96
C GLU A 23 0.46 -21.42 12.27
N ASN A 24 0.62 -20.54 13.26
CA ASN A 24 0.05 -20.67 14.59
C ASN A 24 -0.81 -19.45 14.96
N PRO A 25 -1.93 -19.22 14.27
CA PRO A 25 -2.75 -18.03 14.48
C PRO A 25 -3.60 -18.07 15.76
N VAL A 26 -3.58 -19.18 16.50
CA VAL A 26 -4.36 -19.36 17.74
C VAL A 26 -4.08 -18.28 18.78
N ALA A 27 -2.84 -17.79 18.86
CA ALA A 27 -2.46 -16.72 19.77
C ALA A 27 -3.13 -15.37 19.46
N TYR A 28 -3.69 -15.22 18.26
CA TYR A 28 -4.35 -14.00 17.76
C TYR A 28 -5.88 -14.15 17.69
N MET A 29 -6.43 -15.28 18.14
CA MET A 29 -7.87 -15.49 18.25
C MET A 29 -8.44 -14.69 19.43
N GLU A 30 -9.58 -14.07 19.21
CA GLU A 30 -10.35 -13.41 20.28
C GLU A 30 -11.21 -14.43 21.05
N SER A 31 -11.67 -15.45 20.35
CA SER A 31 -12.47 -16.52 20.94
C SER A 31 -11.61 -17.46 21.79
N ARG A 32 -12.17 -17.85 22.95
CA ARG A 32 -11.59 -18.88 23.81
C ARG A 32 -12.12 -20.29 23.48
N ASP A 33 -12.77 -20.46 22.34
CA ASP A 33 -13.29 -21.73 21.89
C ASP A 33 -12.14 -22.69 21.56
N LYS A 34 -12.04 -23.74 22.38
CA LYS A 34 -10.97 -24.72 22.27
C LYS A 34 -11.10 -25.59 21.02
N GLU A 35 -12.31 -25.83 20.51
CA GLU A 35 -12.53 -26.64 19.31
C GLU A 35 -12.10 -25.88 18.05
N LEU A 36 -12.44 -24.59 17.95
CA LEU A 36 -11.96 -23.72 16.87
C LEU A 36 -10.43 -23.59 16.89
N ALA A 37 -9.85 -23.36 18.06
CA ALA A 37 -8.40 -23.26 18.22
C ALA A 37 -7.69 -24.58 17.83
N LYS A 38 -8.23 -25.72 18.26
CA LYS A 38 -7.72 -27.03 17.90
C LYS A 38 -7.81 -27.29 16.39
N THR A 39 -8.96 -27.02 15.78
CA THR A 39 -9.17 -27.20 14.34
C THR A 39 -8.18 -26.36 13.54
N LEU A 40 -8.00 -25.08 13.89
CA LEU A 40 -7.08 -24.19 13.21
C LEU A 40 -5.62 -24.64 13.33
N GLY A 41 -5.23 -25.19 14.48
CA GLY A 41 -3.92 -25.80 14.68
C GLY A 41 -3.71 -27.08 13.85
N GLU A 42 -4.72 -27.96 13.80
CA GLU A 42 -4.68 -29.23 13.06
C GLU A 42 -4.67 -29.03 11.53
N THR A 43 -5.33 -27.98 11.02
CA THR A 43 -5.38 -27.66 9.59
C THR A 43 -4.17 -26.87 9.10
N GLY A 44 -3.24 -26.53 10.00
CA GLY A 44 -1.98 -25.85 9.66
C GLY A 44 -2.09 -24.32 9.57
N GLY A 45 -3.09 -23.72 10.21
CA GLY A 45 -3.21 -22.28 10.35
C GLY A 45 -3.85 -21.56 9.14
N LEU A 46 -3.41 -20.34 8.87
CA LEU A 46 -3.89 -19.51 7.77
C LEU A 46 -3.07 -19.74 6.51
N GLY A 47 -3.72 -20.17 5.44
CA GLY A 47 -3.07 -20.55 4.19
C GLY A 47 -2.28 -21.86 4.32
N THR A 48 -1.78 -22.37 3.21
CA THR A 48 -0.91 -23.55 3.17
C THR A 48 0.56 -23.15 3.14
N VAL A 49 1.48 -24.06 3.41
CA VAL A 49 2.93 -23.84 3.30
C VAL A 49 3.29 -23.26 1.93
N ALA A 50 2.68 -23.78 0.86
CA ALA A 50 2.93 -23.33 -0.51
C ALA A 50 2.39 -21.92 -0.83
N THR A 51 1.32 -21.47 -0.15
CA THR A 51 0.61 -20.25 -0.51
C THR A 51 0.92 -19.04 0.38
N ARG A 52 1.50 -19.25 1.57
CA ARG A 52 1.75 -18.15 2.53
C ARG A 52 2.70 -17.09 1.98
N ALA A 53 3.78 -17.51 1.33
CA ALA A 53 4.74 -16.58 0.73
C ALA A 53 4.07 -15.70 -0.34
N ASP A 54 3.28 -16.31 -1.23
CA ASP A 54 2.53 -15.60 -2.28
C ASP A 54 1.49 -14.64 -1.70
N ILE A 55 0.83 -15.03 -0.60
CA ILE A 55 -0.12 -14.14 0.11
C ILE A 55 0.61 -12.90 0.63
N ILE A 56 1.75 -13.08 1.30
CA ILE A 56 2.54 -11.96 1.83
C ILE A 56 3.04 -11.06 0.69
N GLU A 57 3.57 -11.64 -0.39
CA GLU A 57 4.00 -10.88 -1.56
C GLU A 57 2.86 -10.10 -2.19
N LYS A 58 1.68 -10.71 -2.30
CA LYS A 58 0.46 -10.04 -2.79
C LYS A 58 0.04 -8.87 -1.91
N LEU A 59 0.19 -8.97 -0.59
CA LEU A 59 -0.09 -7.86 0.33
C LEU A 59 0.88 -6.70 0.13
N PHE A 60 2.18 -6.97 -0.11
CA PHE A 60 3.17 -5.95 -0.46
C PHE A 60 2.90 -5.32 -1.84
N SER A 61 2.68 -6.14 -2.86
CA SER A 61 2.41 -5.66 -4.23
C SER A 61 1.12 -4.86 -4.35
N SER A 62 0.13 -5.14 -3.48
CA SER A 62 -1.12 -4.39 -3.36
C SER A 62 -0.99 -3.12 -2.49
N PHE A 63 0.21 -2.81 -1.99
CA PHE A 63 0.46 -1.67 -1.08
C PHE A 63 -0.40 -1.70 0.19
N LEU A 64 -0.64 -2.88 0.75
CA LEU A 64 -1.28 -3.06 2.05
C LEU A 64 -0.25 -3.19 3.17
N LEU A 65 0.91 -3.76 2.86
CA LEU A 65 2.06 -3.84 3.75
C LEU A 65 3.23 -3.01 3.23
N GLU A 66 4.03 -2.47 4.14
CA GLU A 66 5.29 -1.78 3.84
C GLU A 66 6.40 -2.26 4.77
N LYS A 67 7.65 -2.29 4.25
CA LYS A 67 8.84 -2.59 5.07
C LYS A 67 9.51 -1.31 5.53
N ARG A 68 9.89 -1.27 6.82
CA ARG A 68 10.76 -0.24 7.40
C ARG A 68 11.94 -0.95 8.05
N GLY A 69 13.05 -1.05 7.32
CA GLY A 69 14.17 -1.93 7.70
C GLY A 69 13.77 -3.40 7.58
N LYS A 70 13.80 -4.14 8.70
CA LYS A 70 13.38 -5.55 8.77
C LYS A 70 11.91 -5.72 9.14
N ASP A 71 11.30 -4.66 9.65
CA ASP A 71 9.96 -4.71 10.22
C ASP A 71 8.87 -4.44 9.18
N ILE A 72 7.72 -5.05 9.37
CA ILE A 72 6.53 -4.94 8.53
C ILE A 72 5.49 -4.08 9.22
N TYR A 73 4.93 -3.13 8.48
CA TYR A 73 3.89 -2.22 8.95
C TYR A 73 2.70 -2.20 8.00
N LEU A 74 1.53 -1.93 8.57
CA LEU A 74 0.33 -1.63 7.79
C LEU A 74 0.45 -0.25 7.17
N THR A 75 0.16 -0.16 5.88
CA THR A 75 0.01 1.14 5.21
C THR A 75 -1.28 1.82 5.68
N SER A 76 -1.42 3.12 5.43
CA SER A 76 -2.67 3.83 5.68
C SER A 76 -3.83 3.25 4.85
N LYS A 77 -3.56 2.81 3.62
CA LYS A 77 -4.53 2.09 2.80
C LYS A 77 -5.05 0.83 3.51
N ALA A 78 -4.17 0.04 4.10
CA ALA A 78 -4.56 -1.17 4.82
C ALA A 78 -5.39 -0.85 6.07
N LYS A 79 -5.00 0.17 6.84
CA LYS A 79 -5.74 0.60 8.03
C LYS A 79 -7.17 1.00 7.68
N GLN A 80 -7.34 1.85 6.67
CA GLN A 80 -8.67 2.26 6.18
C GLN A 80 -9.47 1.06 5.66
N LEU A 81 -8.84 0.13 4.94
CA LEU A 81 -9.51 -1.09 4.48
C LEU A 81 -10.01 -1.93 5.66
N LEU A 82 -9.18 -2.09 6.70
CA LEU A 82 -9.56 -2.84 7.90
C LEU A 82 -10.69 -2.15 8.69
N GLU A 83 -10.83 -0.83 8.62
CA GLU A 83 -11.97 -0.12 9.21
C GLU A 83 -13.27 -0.39 8.45
N LEU A 84 -13.19 -0.53 7.13
CA LEU A 84 -14.35 -0.73 6.25
C LEU A 84 -14.81 -2.19 6.16
N VAL A 85 -13.91 -3.14 6.39
CA VAL A 85 -14.19 -4.58 6.29
C VAL A 85 -14.98 -5.05 7.52
N PRO A 86 -16.06 -5.84 7.35
CA PRO A 86 -16.79 -6.48 8.45
C PRO A 86 -15.88 -7.23 9.42
N GLY A 87 -16.25 -7.23 10.71
CA GLY A 87 -15.41 -7.74 11.80
C GLY A 87 -14.96 -9.18 11.63
N ASP A 88 -15.85 -10.04 11.16
CA ASP A 88 -15.56 -11.48 11.03
C ASP A 88 -14.46 -11.79 10.01
N LEU A 89 -14.35 -10.99 8.94
CA LEU A 89 -13.28 -11.13 7.93
C LEU A 89 -11.88 -10.78 8.47
N LYS A 90 -11.81 -10.16 9.64
CA LYS A 90 -10.54 -9.76 10.29
C LYS A 90 -10.02 -10.80 11.27
N LYS A 91 -10.78 -11.88 11.51
CA LYS A 91 -10.53 -12.84 12.58
C LYS A 91 -10.18 -14.22 12.04
N PRO A 92 -9.18 -14.89 12.64
CA PRO A 92 -8.84 -16.27 12.28
C PRO A 92 -10.00 -17.26 12.49
N GLU A 93 -10.92 -16.94 13.39
CA GLU A 93 -12.08 -17.76 13.77
C GLU A 93 -12.96 -18.12 12.57
N LEU A 94 -13.11 -17.20 11.60
CA LEU A 94 -13.88 -17.50 10.39
C LEU A 94 -13.27 -18.66 9.58
N THR A 95 -11.94 -18.68 9.47
CA THR A 95 -11.23 -19.76 8.80
C THR A 95 -11.39 -21.06 9.59
N ALA A 96 -11.27 -21.01 10.91
CA ALA A 96 -11.44 -22.18 11.79
C ALA A 96 -12.85 -22.78 11.66
N ASP A 97 -13.90 -21.96 11.65
CA ASP A 97 -15.29 -22.39 11.47
C ASP A 97 -15.49 -23.10 10.12
N TRP A 98 -14.95 -22.54 9.04
CA TRP A 98 -15.04 -23.15 7.72
C TRP A 98 -14.27 -24.46 7.62
N GLU A 99 -13.07 -24.55 8.18
CA GLU A 99 -12.29 -25.79 8.23
C GLU A 99 -13.00 -26.87 9.06
N MET A 100 -13.62 -26.49 10.18
CA MET A 100 -14.43 -27.41 10.98
C MET A 100 -15.63 -27.98 10.18
N LYS A 101 -16.34 -27.12 9.44
CA LYS A 101 -17.44 -27.50 8.56
C LYS A 101 -16.97 -28.41 7.42
N LEU A 102 -15.81 -28.11 6.81
CA LEU A 102 -15.21 -28.96 5.77
C LEU A 102 -14.83 -30.35 6.33
N SER A 103 -14.23 -30.37 7.53
CA SER A 103 -13.99 -31.66 8.25
C SER A 103 -15.27 -32.40 8.51
N GLY A 104 -16.35 -31.71 8.89
CA GLY A 104 -17.67 -32.30 9.06
C GLY A 104 -18.22 -32.96 7.78
N ILE A 105 -17.99 -32.34 6.62
CA ILE A 105 -18.34 -32.91 5.31
C ILE A 105 -17.54 -34.20 5.05
N ALA A 106 -16.21 -34.14 5.29
CA ALA A 106 -15.33 -35.29 5.10
C ALA A 106 -15.72 -36.49 5.99
N LYS A 107 -16.18 -36.21 7.21
CA LYS A 107 -16.66 -37.20 8.17
C LYS A 107 -18.12 -37.63 7.94
N GLY A 108 -18.84 -37.06 6.99
CA GLY A 108 -20.23 -37.37 6.70
C GLY A 108 -21.27 -36.79 7.68
N SER A 109 -20.82 -35.94 8.65
CA SER A 109 -21.71 -35.32 9.65
C SER A 109 -22.40 -34.04 9.10
N LEU A 110 -21.86 -33.43 8.05
CA LEU A 110 -22.41 -32.26 7.39
C LEU A 110 -22.62 -32.50 5.89
N LYS A 111 -23.76 -32.10 5.35
CA LYS A 111 -24.05 -32.21 3.91
C LYS A 111 -23.37 -31.02 3.16
N ARG A 112 -22.64 -31.32 2.07
CA ARG A 112 -22.04 -30.33 1.19
C ARG A 112 -23.01 -29.22 0.75
N GLY A 113 -24.28 -29.62 0.44
CA GLY A 113 -25.29 -28.65 0.02
C GLY A 113 -25.64 -27.59 1.08
N ALA A 114 -25.68 -28.01 2.36
CA ALA A 114 -25.89 -27.08 3.48
C ALA A 114 -24.74 -26.09 3.61
N PHE A 115 -23.50 -26.59 3.59
CA PHE A 115 -22.31 -25.72 3.63
C PHE A 115 -22.26 -24.71 2.48
N MET A 116 -22.57 -25.15 1.25
CA MET A 116 -22.61 -24.25 0.09
C MET A 116 -23.70 -23.19 0.19
N LYS A 117 -24.84 -23.54 0.79
CA LYS A 117 -25.92 -22.56 1.07
C LYS A 117 -25.47 -21.53 2.09
N ASP A 118 -24.81 -21.96 3.16
CA ASP A 118 -24.28 -21.07 4.21
C ASP A 118 -23.25 -20.07 3.65
N ILE A 119 -22.27 -20.56 2.88
CA ILE A 119 -21.25 -19.67 2.26
C ILE A 119 -21.89 -18.66 1.30
N ARG A 120 -22.86 -19.08 0.49
CA ARG A 120 -23.56 -18.16 -0.43
C ARG A 120 -24.35 -17.12 0.36
N GLY A 121 -25.06 -17.51 1.39
CA GLY A 121 -25.80 -16.60 2.27
C GLY A 121 -24.88 -15.61 2.97
N TYR A 122 -23.78 -16.08 3.51
CA TYR A 122 -22.75 -15.24 4.12
C TYR A 122 -22.16 -14.22 3.13
N SER A 123 -21.82 -14.68 1.91
CA SER A 123 -21.28 -13.77 0.88
C SER A 123 -22.28 -12.70 0.45
N GLN A 124 -23.57 -13.05 0.32
CA GLN A 124 -24.61 -12.10 0.00
C GLN A 124 -24.80 -11.05 1.10
N GLU A 125 -24.79 -11.51 2.37
CA GLU A 125 -24.89 -10.62 3.52
C GLU A 125 -23.68 -9.66 3.61
N LEU A 126 -22.46 -10.15 3.40
CA LEU A 126 -21.25 -9.31 3.32
C LEU A 126 -21.37 -8.22 2.24
N ILE A 127 -21.83 -8.60 1.05
CA ILE A 127 -22.02 -7.65 -0.05
C ILE A 127 -23.06 -6.60 0.35
N ARG A 128 -24.13 -7.00 1.01
CA ARG A 128 -25.17 -6.10 1.51
C ARG A 128 -24.58 -5.11 2.51
N GLN A 129 -23.85 -5.61 3.52
CA GLN A 129 -23.23 -4.77 4.56
C GLN A 129 -22.24 -3.76 3.96
N ILE A 130 -21.38 -4.20 3.02
CA ILE A 130 -20.43 -3.31 2.36
C ILE A 130 -21.14 -2.23 1.52
N LYS A 131 -22.23 -2.58 0.83
CA LYS A 131 -22.99 -1.62 0.01
C LYS A 131 -23.78 -0.61 0.84
N THR A 132 -24.28 -1.00 2.02
CA THR A 132 -25.07 -0.13 2.91
C THR A 132 -24.20 0.58 3.93
N GLY A 133 -22.92 0.21 4.08
CA GLY A 133 -22.00 0.84 4.99
C GLY A 133 -21.70 2.30 4.61
N GLU A 134 -21.72 3.19 5.60
CA GLU A 134 -21.44 4.62 5.43
C GLU A 134 -19.95 4.95 5.28
N GLY A 135 -19.08 3.95 5.35
CA GLY A 135 -17.65 4.12 5.27
C GLY A 135 -17.19 4.59 3.90
N SER A 136 -16.29 5.56 3.87
CA SER A 136 -15.68 6.06 2.64
C SER A 136 -14.16 5.92 2.69
N PHE A 137 -13.59 5.35 1.63
CA PHE A 137 -12.13 5.30 1.48
C PHE A 137 -11.60 6.68 1.09
N ARG A 138 -10.62 7.18 1.84
CA ARG A 138 -9.93 8.45 1.53
C ARG A 138 -8.48 8.17 1.14
N HIS A 139 -8.07 8.66 0.00
CA HIS A 139 -6.67 8.58 -0.40
C HIS A 139 -5.81 9.53 0.43
N ASP A 140 -4.77 9.04 1.10
CA ASP A 140 -3.85 9.87 1.91
C ASP A 140 -3.06 10.87 1.09
N ASN A 141 -2.84 10.55 -0.18
CA ASN A 141 -2.17 11.40 -1.14
C ASN A 141 -3.13 12.33 -1.90
N LEU A 142 -4.37 12.49 -1.40
CA LEU A 142 -5.33 13.42 -1.99
C LEU A 142 -4.88 14.86 -1.74
N THR A 143 -4.77 15.62 -2.82
CA THR A 143 -4.39 17.04 -2.77
C THR A 143 -5.61 17.95 -2.84
N ASN A 144 -5.40 19.25 -2.57
CA ASN A 144 -6.44 20.26 -2.79
C ASN A 144 -6.53 20.71 -4.25
N THR A 145 -5.63 20.24 -5.11
CA THR A 145 -5.63 20.57 -6.53
C THR A 145 -6.81 19.91 -7.23
N LYS A 146 -7.56 20.68 -7.98
CA LYS A 146 -8.67 20.19 -8.79
C LYS A 146 -8.19 19.77 -10.18
N CYS A 147 -8.75 18.68 -10.68
CA CYS A 147 -8.52 18.21 -12.04
C CYS A 147 -9.09 19.22 -13.04
N PRO A 148 -8.33 19.70 -14.03
CA PRO A 148 -8.81 20.66 -15.01
C PRO A 148 -9.86 20.08 -15.96
N VAL A 149 -10.00 18.75 -16.05
CA VAL A 149 -10.96 18.07 -16.94
C VAL A 149 -12.29 17.83 -16.26
N CYS A 150 -12.30 17.29 -15.02
CA CYS A 150 -13.54 16.86 -14.36
C CYS A 150 -13.83 17.58 -13.03
N GLY A 151 -12.96 18.49 -12.57
CA GLY A 151 -13.11 19.23 -11.32
C GLY A 151 -12.89 18.43 -10.02
N LYS A 152 -12.78 17.10 -10.08
CA LYS A 152 -12.51 16.25 -8.92
C LYS A 152 -11.07 16.49 -8.41
N ARG A 153 -10.81 16.14 -7.15
CA ARG A 153 -9.46 16.30 -6.58
C ARG A 153 -8.44 15.37 -7.24
N MET A 154 -7.17 15.77 -7.18
CA MET A 154 -6.05 15.00 -7.73
C MET A 154 -5.21 14.37 -6.62
N LEU A 155 -4.62 13.22 -6.92
CA LEU A 155 -3.74 12.45 -6.06
C LEU A 155 -2.28 12.78 -6.39
N ALA A 156 -1.45 13.07 -5.38
CA ALA A 156 -0.01 13.20 -5.57
C ALA A 156 0.64 11.82 -5.59
N VAL A 157 1.25 11.47 -6.70
CA VAL A 157 1.93 10.17 -6.90
C VAL A 157 3.41 10.40 -7.10
N LYS A 158 4.23 9.76 -6.26
CA LYS A 158 5.69 9.77 -6.39
C LYS A 158 6.16 8.49 -7.07
N GLY A 159 6.72 8.65 -8.27
CA GLY A 159 7.48 7.61 -8.95
C GLY A 159 8.97 7.67 -8.59
N LYS A 160 9.77 6.77 -9.17
CA LYS A 160 11.22 6.71 -8.92
C LYS A 160 11.93 8.04 -9.25
N ASN A 161 11.56 8.68 -10.36
CA ASN A 161 12.20 9.91 -10.87
C ASN A 161 11.20 11.02 -11.18
N THR A 162 9.93 10.83 -10.91
CA THR A 162 8.86 11.79 -11.25
C THR A 162 7.89 11.93 -10.09
N GLU A 163 7.37 13.15 -9.93
CA GLU A 163 6.22 13.42 -9.08
C GLU A 163 5.10 13.94 -9.98
N MET A 164 3.91 13.37 -9.86
CA MET A 164 2.78 13.69 -10.71
C MET A 164 1.49 13.83 -9.91
N LEU A 165 0.56 14.60 -10.43
CA LEU A 165 -0.83 14.61 -10.02
C LEU A 165 -1.63 13.70 -10.94
N VAL A 166 -2.46 12.85 -10.36
CA VAL A 166 -3.36 11.94 -11.09
C VAL A 166 -4.78 12.20 -10.60
N CYS A 167 -5.73 12.32 -11.53
CA CYS A 167 -7.14 12.46 -11.14
C CYS A 167 -7.59 11.27 -10.28
N GLN A 168 -8.32 11.54 -9.19
CA GLN A 168 -8.89 10.47 -8.37
C GLN A 168 -9.93 9.63 -9.12
N ASP A 169 -10.52 10.20 -10.16
CA ASP A 169 -11.47 9.52 -11.02
C ASP A 169 -10.71 8.73 -12.10
N ARG A 170 -10.84 7.40 -12.03
CA ARG A 170 -10.18 6.48 -12.97
C ARG A 170 -10.70 6.63 -14.40
N GLU A 171 -11.96 6.98 -14.58
CA GLU A 171 -12.56 7.17 -15.90
C GLU A 171 -12.04 8.45 -16.57
N CYS A 172 -11.80 9.51 -15.78
CA CYS A 172 -11.19 10.74 -16.26
C CYS A 172 -9.74 10.53 -16.70
N GLY A 173 -8.96 9.76 -15.97
CA GLY A 173 -7.59 9.38 -16.30
C GLY A 173 -6.57 10.52 -16.43
N HIS A 174 -6.96 11.78 -16.17
CA HIS A 174 -6.07 12.94 -16.32
C HIS A 174 -4.85 12.86 -15.42
N ARG A 175 -3.67 13.14 -15.98
CA ARG A 175 -2.37 13.11 -15.28
C ARG A 175 -1.55 14.34 -15.61
N GLU A 176 -0.86 14.87 -14.59
CA GLU A 176 -0.01 16.04 -14.72
C GLU A 176 1.31 15.82 -13.99
N VAL A 177 2.44 16.01 -14.68
CA VAL A 177 3.78 15.89 -14.06
C VAL A 177 4.11 17.21 -13.36
N ILE A 178 4.43 17.13 -12.05
CA ILE A 178 4.81 18.27 -11.21
C ILE A 178 6.33 18.46 -11.24
N SER A 179 7.08 17.37 -11.08
CA SER A 179 8.53 17.41 -11.06
C SER A 179 9.15 16.15 -11.65
N ARG A 180 10.38 16.30 -12.17
CA ARG A 180 11.22 15.19 -12.66
C ARG A 180 12.63 15.35 -12.14
N THR A 181 13.26 14.26 -11.71
CA THR A 181 14.70 14.24 -11.46
C THR A 181 15.43 14.40 -12.78
N SER A 182 16.29 15.38 -12.90
CA SER A 182 17.08 15.62 -14.11
C SER A 182 18.51 15.13 -13.97
N ASN A 183 19.24 15.06 -15.07
CA ASN A 183 20.68 14.79 -15.07
C ASN A 183 21.52 16.09 -14.86
N ALA A 184 20.87 17.26 -14.78
CA ALA A 184 21.52 18.53 -14.49
C ALA A 184 22.13 18.52 -13.08
N ARG A 185 23.39 18.95 -12.97
CA ARG A 185 24.12 19.03 -11.71
C ARG A 185 24.01 20.43 -11.12
N CYS A 186 23.78 20.51 -9.83
CA CYS A 186 23.76 21.76 -9.08
C CYS A 186 25.17 22.40 -9.09
N PRO A 187 25.30 23.69 -9.40
CA PRO A 187 26.62 24.37 -9.38
C PRO A 187 27.21 24.48 -7.97
N VAL A 188 26.37 24.39 -6.92
CA VAL A 188 26.81 24.56 -5.53
C VAL A 188 27.23 23.23 -4.90
N CYS A 189 26.43 22.17 -5.04
CA CYS A 189 26.68 20.90 -4.33
C CYS A 189 26.87 19.70 -5.26
N HIS A 190 26.88 19.88 -6.57
CA HIS A 190 27.09 18.90 -7.63
C HIS A 190 26.10 17.70 -7.64
N LYS A 191 25.04 17.74 -6.82
CA LYS A 191 23.98 16.73 -6.82
C LYS A 191 23.01 16.97 -7.97
N LYS A 192 22.30 15.91 -8.39
CA LYS A 192 21.24 16.02 -9.39
C LYS A 192 20.14 16.95 -8.92
N MET A 193 19.63 17.77 -9.82
CA MET A 193 18.53 18.70 -9.57
C MET A 193 17.20 18.16 -10.08
N GLU A 194 16.11 18.61 -9.47
CA GLU A 194 14.75 18.34 -9.93
C GLU A 194 14.29 19.47 -10.84
N LEU A 195 13.69 19.12 -11.97
CA LEU A 195 13.02 20.07 -12.85
C LEU A 195 11.56 20.17 -12.44
N LYS A 196 11.10 21.38 -12.10
CA LYS A 196 9.72 21.69 -11.68
C LYS A 196 9.10 22.71 -12.62
N GLY A 197 7.77 22.65 -12.74
CA GLY A 197 7.01 23.59 -13.58
C GLY A 197 6.83 23.11 -15.02
N LYS A 198 6.20 23.95 -15.84
CA LYS A 198 5.87 23.68 -17.24
C LYS A 198 6.31 24.82 -18.15
N GLY A 199 6.65 24.48 -19.39
CA GLY A 199 7.01 25.46 -20.41
C GLY A 199 8.10 26.42 -19.94
N ASP A 200 7.92 27.70 -20.17
CA ASP A 200 8.89 28.75 -19.81
C ASP A 200 9.04 28.98 -18.29
N ALA A 201 8.10 28.49 -17.48
CA ALA A 201 8.16 28.59 -16.03
C ALA A 201 8.98 27.44 -15.39
N GLN A 202 9.65 26.62 -16.18
CA GLN A 202 10.48 25.53 -15.67
C GLN A 202 11.69 26.04 -14.90
N ILE A 203 11.90 25.46 -13.70
CA ILE A 203 13.00 25.76 -12.81
C ILE A 203 13.71 24.48 -12.35
N PHE A 204 15.02 24.51 -12.29
CA PHE A 204 15.80 23.50 -11.57
C PHE A 204 15.82 23.83 -10.08
N VAL A 205 15.58 22.84 -9.25
CA VAL A 205 15.58 22.95 -7.79
C VAL A 205 16.51 21.90 -7.21
N CYS A 206 17.44 22.31 -6.38
CA CYS A 206 18.35 21.39 -5.66
C CYS A 206 17.95 21.27 -4.19
N ARG A 207 18.21 20.13 -3.59
CA ARG A 207 18.02 19.91 -2.14
C ARG A 207 18.85 20.81 -1.24
N CYS A 208 19.97 21.38 -1.76
CA CYS A 208 20.76 22.38 -1.03
C CYS A 208 20.12 23.79 -1.00
N GLY A 209 18.95 23.97 -1.59
CA GLY A 209 18.24 25.26 -1.68
C GLY A 209 18.50 26.03 -2.97
N HIS A 210 19.51 25.66 -3.78
CA HIS A 210 19.78 26.32 -5.05
C HIS A 210 18.60 26.16 -6.02
N LYS A 211 18.23 27.28 -6.69
CA LYS A 211 17.17 27.32 -7.71
C LYS A 211 17.67 28.07 -8.92
N GLU A 212 17.44 27.55 -10.12
CA GLU A 212 17.88 28.13 -11.36
C GLU A 212 16.79 27.95 -12.43
N LYS A 213 16.45 29.05 -13.18
CA LYS A 213 15.51 28.93 -14.31
C LYS A 213 16.17 28.14 -15.44
N LEU A 214 15.36 27.38 -16.20
CA LEU A 214 15.86 26.58 -17.33
C LEU A 214 16.69 27.42 -18.30
N LYS A 215 16.22 28.63 -18.67
CA LYS A 215 16.92 29.55 -19.55
C LYS A 215 18.29 29.97 -18.98
N ALA A 216 18.36 30.30 -17.70
CA ALA A 216 19.61 30.65 -17.02
C ALA A 216 20.61 29.49 -16.98
N PHE A 217 20.13 28.28 -16.76
CA PHE A 217 20.96 27.07 -16.84
C PHE A 217 21.55 26.89 -18.25
N GLU A 218 20.74 27.04 -19.28
CA GLU A 218 21.20 26.95 -20.67
C GLU A 218 22.25 27.99 -21.02
N GLU A 219 22.06 29.26 -20.59
CA GLU A 219 23.02 30.35 -20.80
C GLU A 219 24.34 30.10 -20.06
N ARG A 220 24.27 29.60 -18.82
CA ARG A 220 25.47 29.23 -18.05
C ARG A 220 26.27 28.14 -18.75
N ARG A 221 25.58 27.08 -19.22
CA ARG A 221 26.21 25.99 -19.93
C ARG A 221 26.85 26.42 -21.26
N LYS A 222 26.24 27.35 -21.96
CA LYS A 222 26.84 27.95 -23.17
C LYS A 222 28.13 28.70 -22.84
N LYS A 223 28.15 29.48 -21.75
CA LYS A 223 29.34 30.21 -21.29
C LYS A 223 30.47 29.30 -20.83
N GLU A 224 30.16 28.13 -20.28
CA GLU A 224 31.15 27.14 -19.87
C GLU A 224 31.77 26.34 -21.05
N GLY A 225 31.49 26.72 -22.31
CA GLY A 225 32.07 26.12 -23.52
C GLY A 225 31.49 24.76 -23.90
N ALA A 226 30.49 24.26 -23.15
CA ALA A 226 29.74 23.09 -23.54
C ALA A 226 28.64 23.53 -24.51
N GLY A 227 28.87 23.38 -25.81
CA GLY A 227 27.86 23.63 -26.83
C GLY A 227 26.60 22.79 -26.55
N VAL A 228 25.58 23.44 -25.97
CA VAL A 228 24.34 22.77 -25.60
C VAL A 228 23.42 22.71 -26.83
N THR A 229 23.32 21.56 -27.47
CA THR A 229 22.34 21.34 -28.53
C THR A 229 20.96 21.03 -27.93
N LYS A 230 19.88 21.16 -28.75
CA LYS A 230 18.54 20.74 -28.34
C LYS A 230 18.52 19.26 -27.89
N LYS A 231 19.40 18.40 -28.44
CA LYS A 231 19.59 17.00 -28.02
C LYS A 231 20.18 16.91 -26.61
N ASP A 232 21.08 17.82 -26.23
CA ASP A 232 21.69 17.84 -24.90
C ASP A 232 20.69 18.30 -23.84
N VAL A 233 19.83 19.27 -24.13
CA VAL A 233 18.72 19.66 -23.26
C VAL A 233 17.79 18.47 -23.04
N ALA A 234 17.42 17.73 -24.08
CA ALA A 234 16.60 16.52 -23.95
C ALA A 234 17.27 15.45 -23.07
N ARG A 235 18.61 15.32 -23.12
CA ARG A 235 19.40 14.40 -22.28
C ARG A 235 19.39 14.77 -20.80
N TYR A 236 19.26 16.06 -20.46
CA TYR A 236 19.15 16.55 -19.07
C TYR A 236 17.72 16.48 -18.55
N LEU A 237 16.73 16.42 -19.43
CA LEU A 237 15.31 16.34 -19.09
C LEU A 237 14.78 14.90 -18.93
N ASN A 238 15.53 13.89 -19.41
CA ASN A 238 15.29 12.47 -19.23
C ASN A 238 16.13 11.95 -18.05
#